data_2f72a46b5074d033563bbcf9156cfc95
#
_entry.id   2f72a46b5074d033563bbcf9156cfc95
#
_cell.length_a   1.000
_cell.length_b   1.000
_cell.length_c   1.000
_cell.angle_alpha   90.00
_cell.angle_beta   90.00
_cell.angle_gamma   90.00
#
_symmetry.space_group_name_H-M   'P 1'
#
loop_
_entity.id
_entity.type
_entity.pdbx_description
1 polymer ?
#
loop_
_entity_poly.entity_id
_entity_poly.type
_entity_poly.pdbx_seq_one_letter_code
_entity_poly.pdbx_strand_id
1 'polypeptide(L)'
;MTAGRICEFAQFAKEKTRHRLVVGAFYGYTFETPERQSNHHALYQVLNCDSVDFLCSPISYMDNRGPGFAHPYMLPLDSLKKHGKLYFAENDSRTHLTRPPYDIPHFNRPVWMPRDKWLTVENLKLHFARALIHAHAFWWFDMWGGWYRYPLYMQMLADFHGIAKDSLQKDRGSVSEVAVIVDEKANCYAAEGNGKAVCYDTRKTLGIMGTPFDSYLCEDYEAIKDRYKAFIVLAPCLTPKLQQILTENPDCLVITPENCKITSEELRSFCRSRGVHLYSEKDAVVYVNRSYLFLHTVSDGPADLHLPEGVRLRQIYGDPVDIEKTGLPKYEGYLFEIE
;
A
#
# COMPACT_ATOMS: atom_id res chain seq x y z
N MET A 1 -3.88 -21.19 14.54
CA MET A 1 -5.32 -21.53 14.75
C MET A 1 -6.22 -20.74 13.79
N THR A 2 -6.22 -19.41 13.75
CA THR A 2 -7.10 -18.58 12.90
C THR A 2 -6.94 -18.88 11.42
N ALA A 3 -5.71 -18.88 10.87
CA ALA A 3 -5.45 -19.21 9.47
C ALA A 3 -6.00 -20.59 9.06
N GLY A 4 -5.79 -21.61 9.91
CA GLY A 4 -6.35 -22.95 9.66
C GLY A 4 -7.86 -22.94 9.57
N ARG A 5 -8.55 -22.21 10.45
CA ARG A 5 -10.02 -22.07 10.40
C ARG A 5 -10.51 -21.34 9.15
N ILE A 6 -9.79 -20.31 8.71
CA ILE A 6 -10.09 -19.63 7.44
C ILE A 6 -10.03 -20.64 6.29
N CYS A 7 -8.98 -21.45 6.21
CA CYS A 7 -8.82 -22.45 5.17
C CYS A 7 -9.91 -23.53 5.23
N GLU A 8 -10.23 -24.04 6.42
CA GLU A 8 -11.30 -25.03 6.64
C GLU A 8 -12.68 -24.50 6.19
N PHE A 9 -13.03 -23.26 6.57
CA PHE A 9 -14.30 -22.64 6.16
C PHE A 9 -14.32 -22.35 4.65
N ALA A 10 -13.21 -21.91 4.09
CA ALA A 10 -13.09 -21.67 2.65
C ALA A 10 -13.28 -22.99 1.87
N GLN A 11 -12.63 -24.07 2.28
CA GLN A 11 -12.78 -25.38 1.69
C GLN A 11 -14.23 -25.86 1.78
N PHE A 12 -14.84 -25.77 2.97
CA PHE A 12 -16.25 -26.15 3.14
C PHE A 12 -17.18 -25.35 2.21
N ALA A 13 -16.97 -24.02 2.09
CA ALA A 13 -17.77 -23.20 1.20
C ALA A 13 -17.59 -23.62 -0.28
N LYS A 14 -16.36 -23.90 -0.71
CA LYS A 14 -16.06 -24.39 -2.07
C LYS A 14 -16.75 -25.72 -2.35
N GLU A 15 -16.66 -26.67 -1.44
CA GLU A 15 -17.30 -27.99 -1.58
C GLU A 15 -18.83 -27.86 -1.65
N LYS A 16 -19.45 -27.13 -0.72
CA LYS A 16 -20.91 -26.93 -0.68
C LYS A 16 -21.46 -26.23 -1.91
N THR A 17 -20.68 -25.35 -2.49
CA THR A 17 -21.08 -24.58 -3.68
C THR A 17 -20.57 -25.18 -5.00
N ARG A 18 -19.92 -26.34 -4.94
CA ARG A 18 -19.28 -26.98 -6.10
C ARG A 18 -18.34 -26.00 -6.83
N HIS A 19 -17.51 -25.30 -6.09
CA HIS A 19 -16.55 -24.31 -6.57
C HIS A 19 -17.15 -23.13 -7.39
N ARG A 20 -18.44 -22.83 -7.23
CA ARG A 20 -19.10 -21.74 -7.96
C ARG A 20 -18.96 -20.37 -7.30
N LEU A 21 -18.54 -20.30 -6.05
CA LEU A 21 -18.34 -19.05 -5.33
C LEU A 21 -16.86 -18.73 -5.20
N VAL A 22 -16.53 -17.44 -5.27
CA VAL A 22 -15.27 -16.89 -4.80
C VAL A 22 -15.33 -16.71 -3.28
N VAL A 23 -14.25 -17.07 -2.59
CA VAL A 23 -14.16 -17.06 -1.13
C VAL A 23 -12.98 -16.21 -0.70
N GLY A 24 -13.21 -15.30 0.23
CA GLY A 24 -12.15 -14.45 0.79
C GLY A 24 -12.32 -14.19 2.26
N ALA A 25 -11.32 -13.55 2.85
CA ALA A 25 -11.31 -13.21 4.26
C ALA A 25 -10.61 -11.87 4.51
N PHE A 26 -11.01 -11.20 5.58
CA PHE A 26 -10.25 -10.11 6.19
C PHE A 26 -9.14 -10.73 7.05
N TYR A 27 -7.91 -10.76 6.51
CA TYR A 27 -6.80 -11.42 7.18
C TYR A 27 -5.44 -10.94 6.69
N GLY A 28 -4.39 -11.20 7.51
CA GLY A 28 -3.01 -11.01 7.13
C GLY A 28 -2.47 -9.61 7.44
N TYR A 29 -3.00 -8.90 8.43
CA TYR A 29 -2.62 -7.52 8.78
C TYR A 29 -1.22 -7.44 9.41
N THR A 30 -0.24 -8.10 8.78
CA THR A 30 1.14 -8.27 9.27
C THR A 30 1.82 -6.94 9.64
N PHE A 31 1.52 -5.89 8.86
CA PHE A 31 2.07 -4.56 9.09
C PHE A 31 1.21 -3.69 10.02
N GLU A 32 -0.09 -3.95 10.10
CA GLU A 32 -1.02 -3.07 10.82
C GLU A 32 -1.18 -3.44 12.29
N THR A 33 -1.22 -4.73 12.55
CA THR A 33 -1.42 -5.28 13.90
C THR A 33 -0.26 -6.21 14.25
N PRO A 34 0.95 -5.64 14.47
CA PRO A 34 2.17 -6.42 14.64
C PRO A 34 2.24 -7.14 15.99
N GLU A 35 1.28 -6.95 16.89
CA GLU A 35 1.21 -7.65 18.15
C GLU A 35 0.88 -9.14 17.93
N ARG A 36 1.64 -10.02 18.59
CA ARG A 36 1.45 -11.48 18.45
C ARG A 36 0.01 -11.97 18.75
N GLN A 37 -0.72 -11.25 19.59
CA GLN A 37 -2.10 -11.58 19.96
C GLN A 37 -3.11 -11.23 18.87
N SER A 38 -2.72 -10.49 17.84
CA SER A 38 -3.61 -10.07 16.75
C SER A 38 -4.14 -11.25 15.92
N ASN A 39 -3.47 -12.40 15.94
CA ASN A 39 -3.76 -13.59 15.17
C ASN A 39 -3.60 -13.45 13.64
N HIS A 40 -2.91 -12.40 13.14
CA HIS A 40 -2.71 -12.15 11.72
C HIS A 40 -1.37 -12.66 11.17
N HIS A 41 -0.56 -13.41 11.96
CA HIS A 41 0.82 -13.79 11.63
C HIS A 41 0.94 -15.24 11.13
N ALA A 42 0.03 -15.67 10.26
CA ALA A 42 0.12 -16.91 9.49
C ALA A 42 -0.46 -16.68 8.08
N LEU A 43 -0.12 -15.54 7.48
CA LEU A 43 -0.58 -15.14 6.16
C LEU A 43 -0.10 -16.13 5.09
N TYR A 44 1.17 -16.58 5.17
CA TYR A 44 1.72 -17.55 4.22
C TYR A 44 0.89 -18.84 4.15
N GLN A 45 0.35 -19.32 5.27
CA GLN A 45 -0.55 -20.48 5.30
C GLN A 45 -1.83 -20.20 4.50
N VAL A 46 -2.41 -19.02 4.61
CA VAL A 46 -3.64 -18.65 3.90
C VAL A 46 -3.37 -18.43 2.40
N LEU A 47 -2.21 -17.88 2.06
CA LEU A 47 -1.81 -17.69 0.66
C LEU A 47 -1.65 -19.01 -0.10
N ASN A 48 -1.22 -20.07 0.60
CA ASN A 48 -1.10 -21.43 0.04
C ASN A 48 -2.39 -22.26 0.15
N CYS A 49 -3.49 -21.67 0.56
CA CYS A 49 -4.79 -22.34 0.60
C CYS A 49 -5.54 -22.14 -0.73
N ASP A 50 -5.70 -23.19 -1.54
CA ASP A 50 -6.35 -23.14 -2.85
C ASP A 50 -7.82 -22.71 -2.78
N SER A 51 -8.46 -22.91 -1.63
CA SER A 51 -9.87 -22.57 -1.43
C SER A 51 -10.11 -21.09 -1.11
N VAL A 52 -9.05 -20.32 -0.82
CA VAL A 52 -9.12 -18.86 -0.62
C VAL A 52 -8.75 -18.18 -1.92
N ASP A 53 -9.65 -17.38 -2.49
CA ASP A 53 -9.43 -16.68 -3.76
C ASP A 53 -8.89 -15.27 -3.56
N PHE A 54 -9.29 -14.59 -2.46
CA PHE A 54 -8.90 -13.21 -2.20
C PHE A 54 -8.77 -12.90 -0.71
N LEU A 55 -8.02 -11.84 -0.41
CA LEU A 55 -7.96 -11.27 0.93
C LEU A 55 -8.41 -9.81 0.91
N CYS A 56 -9.01 -9.38 2.01
CA CYS A 56 -9.46 -8.03 2.24
C CYS A 56 -8.71 -7.38 3.38
N SER A 57 -8.51 -6.08 3.30
CA SER A 57 -8.27 -5.25 4.47
C SER A 57 -8.81 -3.84 4.26
N PRO A 58 -9.11 -3.12 5.34
CA PRO A 58 -9.24 -1.67 5.28
C PRO A 58 -7.94 -1.02 4.83
N ILE A 59 -8.01 0.28 4.56
CA ILE A 59 -6.82 1.12 4.46
C ILE A 59 -6.18 1.20 5.84
N SER A 60 -4.84 1.29 5.90
CA SER A 60 -4.13 1.42 7.18
C SER A 60 -4.78 2.46 8.09
N TYR A 61 -4.95 2.12 9.36
CA TYR A 61 -5.48 3.02 10.40
C TYR A 61 -4.41 3.92 11.02
N MET A 62 -3.31 4.14 10.32
CA MET A 62 -2.30 5.12 10.77
C MET A 62 -2.93 6.49 10.99
N ASP A 63 -2.44 7.23 11.99
CA ASP A 63 -2.93 8.56 12.35
C ASP A 63 -2.97 9.56 11.18
N ASN A 64 -2.23 9.27 10.14
CA ASN A 64 -2.00 10.09 8.96
C ASN A 64 -2.74 9.56 7.72
N ARG A 65 -4.01 9.19 7.82
CA ARG A 65 -4.83 8.75 6.69
C ARG A 65 -5.24 9.89 5.75
N GLY A 66 -4.46 10.93 5.69
CA GLY A 66 -4.72 12.14 4.91
C GLY A 66 -3.78 12.31 3.73
N PRO A 67 -3.98 13.37 2.93
CA PRO A 67 -3.04 13.79 1.92
C PRO A 67 -1.63 14.02 2.51
N GLY A 68 -0.60 13.74 1.71
CA GLY A 68 0.80 13.80 2.14
C GLY A 68 1.36 12.49 2.68
N PHE A 69 0.55 11.42 2.71
CA PHE A 69 0.97 10.09 3.14
C PHE A 69 0.56 9.03 2.11
N ALA A 70 1.34 7.98 2.01
CA ALA A 70 1.17 6.95 0.98
C ALA A 70 0.05 5.95 1.24
N HIS A 71 -0.71 6.06 2.31
CA HIS A 71 -1.76 5.10 2.70
C HIS A 71 -1.30 3.65 2.54
N PRO A 72 -0.37 3.18 3.38
CA PRO A 72 0.27 1.89 3.21
C PRO A 72 -0.71 0.72 3.34
N TYR A 73 -0.34 -0.42 2.78
CA TYR A 73 -1.10 -1.66 2.93
C TYR A 73 -0.95 -2.24 4.33
N MET A 74 -1.97 -2.94 4.80
CA MET A 74 -1.92 -3.65 6.08
C MET A 74 -1.11 -4.96 6.00
N LEU A 75 -0.82 -5.41 4.78
CA LEU A 75 -0.20 -6.70 4.48
C LEU A 75 0.81 -6.58 3.32
N PRO A 76 1.73 -7.53 3.16
CA PRO A 76 2.64 -7.57 2.02
C PRO A 76 1.89 -7.96 0.75
N LEU A 77 1.48 -6.93 0.00
CA LEU A 77 0.57 -7.05 -1.15
C LEU A 77 1.12 -7.96 -2.26
N ASP A 78 2.41 -7.87 -2.52
CA ASP A 78 2.98 -8.55 -3.68
C ASP A 78 3.20 -10.03 -3.43
N SER A 79 3.26 -10.46 -2.16
CA SER A 79 3.09 -11.88 -1.81
C SER A 79 1.72 -12.41 -2.22
N LEU A 80 0.64 -11.66 -1.99
CA LEU A 80 -0.70 -12.09 -2.43
C LEU A 80 -0.73 -12.32 -3.94
N LYS A 81 -0.26 -11.35 -4.70
CA LYS A 81 -0.22 -11.42 -6.17
C LYS A 81 0.62 -12.59 -6.66
N LYS A 82 1.78 -12.81 -6.03
CA LYS A 82 2.67 -13.93 -6.35
C LYS A 82 2.01 -15.29 -6.16
N HIS A 83 1.18 -15.42 -5.14
CA HIS A 83 0.39 -16.61 -4.84
C HIS A 83 -0.95 -16.67 -5.61
N GLY A 84 -1.17 -15.78 -6.59
CA GLY A 84 -2.38 -15.76 -7.41
C GLY A 84 -3.65 -15.36 -6.68
N LYS A 85 -3.52 -14.68 -5.54
CA LYS A 85 -4.66 -14.18 -4.76
C LYS A 85 -5.00 -12.74 -5.15
N LEU A 86 -6.30 -12.45 -5.27
CA LEU A 86 -6.75 -11.07 -5.44
C LEU A 86 -6.71 -10.35 -4.07
N TYR A 87 -6.30 -9.10 -4.09
CA TYR A 87 -6.51 -8.18 -2.97
C TYR A 87 -7.73 -7.31 -3.23
N PHE A 88 -8.58 -7.17 -2.22
CA PHE A 88 -9.79 -6.37 -2.29
C PHE A 88 -9.79 -5.36 -1.14
N ALA A 89 -9.43 -4.11 -1.44
CA ALA A 89 -9.32 -3.07 -0.42
C ALA A 89 -10.68 -2.51 -0.02
N GLU A 90 -10.91 -2.38 1.29
CA GLU A 90 -12.00 -1.60 1.83
C GLU A 90 -11.56 -0.14 1.96
N ASN A 91 -12.06 0.72 1.10
CA ASN A 91 -11.79 2.15 1.18
C ASN A 91 -12.82 2.81 2.11
N ASP A 92 -12.57 2.72 3.40
CA ASP A 92 -13.35 3.35 4.47
C ASP A 92 -12.91 4.80 4.74
N SER A 93 -12.39 5.47 3.72
CA SER A 93 -11.93 6.86 3.80
C SER A 93 -13.07 7.81 4.03
N ARG A 94 -12.92 8.57 5.09
CA ARG A 94 -13.88 9.60 5.44
C ARG A 94 -13.78 10.80 4.49
N THR A 95 -14.90 11.48 4.31
CA THR A 95 -14.99 12.76 3.61
C THR A 95 -15.32 13.87 4.60
N HIS A 96 -15.25 15.12 4.21
CA HIS A 96 -15.67 16.24 5.06
C HIS A 96 -17.18 16.21 5.40
N LEU A 97 -17.96 15.33 4.73
CA LEU A 97 -19.38 15.11 5.02
C LEU A 97 -19.65 14.05 6.07
N THR A 98 -18.61 13.29 6.45
CA THR A 98 -18.76 12.22 7.44
C THR A 98 -19.29 12.79 8.74
N ARG A 99 -20.36 12.17 9.27
CA ARG A 99 -20.91 12.48 10.59
C ARG A 99 -20.75 11.25 11.47
N PRO A 100 -20.26 11.38 12.68
CA PRO A 100 -20.27 10.26 13.64
C PRO A 100 -21.74 9.90 13.96
N PRO A 101 -22.04 8.63 14.15
CA PRO A 101 -23.35 8.22 14.69
C PRO A 101 -23.52 8.84 16.08
N TYR A 102 -24.65 9.48 16.32
CA TYR A 102 -24.91 10.31 17.51
C TYR A 102 -24.82 9.58 18.86
N ASP A 103 -24.89 8.26 18.85
CA ASP A 103 -25.07 7.46 20.07
C ASP A 103 -23.84 6.66 20.50
N ILE A 104 -22.67 6.88 19.87
CA ILE A 104 -21.46 6.12 20.23
C ILE A 104 -20.39 7.10 20.79
N PRO A 105 -20.26 7.21 22.11
CA PRO A 105 -19.38 8.19 22.77
C PRO A 105 -17.91 8.11 22.35
N HIS A 106 -17.44 6.94 21.94
CA HIS A 106 -16.05 6.69 21.53
C HIS A 106 -15.76 7.06 20.07
N PHE A 107 -16.76 7.38 19.25
CA PHE A 107 -16.60 7.81 17.87
C PHE A 107 -16.51 9.33 17.69
N ASN A 108 -16.42 10.09 18.75
CA ASN A 108 -16.35 11.56 18.72
C ASN A 108 -15.11 12.14 18.03
N ARG A 109 -14.11 11.32 17.73
CA ARG A 109 -12.98 11.68 16.86
C ARG A 109 -12.75 10.59 15.84
N PRO A 110 -13.32 10.73 14.65
CA PRO A 110 -12.96 9.83 13.57
C PRO A 110 -11.45 9.88 13.36
N VAL A 111 -10.82 8.70 13.32
CA VAL A 111 -9.44 8.56 12.86
C VAL A 111 -9.37 9.25 11.52
N TRP A 112 -8.77 10.36 11.46
CA TRP A 112 -8.64 11.28 10.37
C TRP A 112 -9.94 11.56 9.53
N MET A 113 -10.34 12.79 9.49
CA MET A 113 -11.42 13.30 8.63
C MET A 113 -10.95 14.58 7.92
N PRO A 114 -11.11 14.70 6.59
CA PRO A 114 -10.74 15.92 5.88
C PRO A 114 -11.50 17.14 6.44
N ARG A 115 -10.81 18.28 6.54
CA ARG A 115 -11.43 19.53 7.01
C ARG A 115 -12.45 20.08 6.03
N ASP A 116 -12.20 19.87 4.73
CA ASP A 116 -12.94 20.46 3.64
C ASP A 116 -13.02 19.55 2.41
N LYS A 117 -13.71 20.05 1.40
CA LYS A 117 -13.92 19.34 0.12
C LYS A 117 -12.61 19.11 -0.64
N TRP A 118 -11.67 20.07 -0.60
CA TRP A 118 -10.43 19.97 -1.35
C TRP A 118 -9.54 18.83 -0.82
N LEU A 119 -9.31 18.78 0.48
CA LEU A 119 -8.58 17.66 1.10
C LEU A 119 -9.29 16.32 0.88
N THR A 120 -10.63 16.32 0.82
CA THR A 120 -11.38 15.11 0.46
C THR A 120 -11.07 14.68 -0.98
N VAL A 121 -11.09 15.60 -1.93
CA VAL A 121 -10.77 15.33 -3.35
C VAL A 121 -9.40 14.70 -3.48
N GLU A 122 -8.38 15.31 -2.85
CA GLU A 122 -7.00 14.82 -2.93
C GLU A 122 -6.83 13.43 -2.29
N ASN A 123 -7.55 13.19 -1.22
CA ASN A 123 -7.55 11.88 -0.58
C ASN A 123 -8.21 10.80 -1.46
N LEU A 124 -9.33 11.11 -2.09
CA LEU A 124 -10.01 10.19 -3.02
C LEU A 124 -9.14 9.88 -4.24
N LYS A 125 -8.42 10.87 -4.80
CA LYS A 125 -7.44 10.67 -5.87
C LYS A 125 -6.35 9.69 -5.44
N LEU A 126 -5.76 9.91 -4.27
CA LEU A 126 -4.68 9.06 -3.73
C LEU A 126 -5.13 7.61 -3.56
N HIS A 127 -6.33 7.38 -3.03
CA HIS A 127 -6.87 6.03 -2.86
C HIS A 127 -7.15 5.35 -4.19
N PHE A 128 -7.73 6.08 -5.14
CA PHE A 128 -7.98 5.55 -6.47
C PHE A 128 -6.69 5.20 -7.19
N ALA A 129 -5.71 6.12 -7.22
CA ALA A 129 -4.43 5.92 -7.88
C ALA A 129 -3.66 4.73 -7.28
N ARG A 130 -3.69 4.58 -5.95
CA ARG A 130 -3.12 3.44 -5.25
C ARG A 130 -3.71 2.11 -5.77
N ALA A 131 -5.03 2.01 -5.88
CA ALA A 131 -5.69 0.81 -6.37
C ALA A 131 -5.41 0.55 -7.85
N LEU A 132 -5.46 1.59 -8.68
CA LEU A 132 -5.21 1.53 -10.12
C LEU A 132 -3.79 1.01 -10.41
N ILE A 133 -2.79 1.59 -9.77
CA ILE A 133 -1.38 1.32 -10.06
C ILE A 133 -0.93 0.00 -9.48
N HIS A 134 -1.36 -0.32 -8.27
CA HIS A 134 -1.09 -1.64 -7.68
C HIS A 134 -2.04 -2.74 -8.18
N ALA A 135 -2.87 -2.46 -9.18
CA ALA A 135 -3.69 -3.44 -9.90
C ALA A 135 -4.54 -4.34 -9.00
N HIS A 136 -5.21 -3.78 -8.02
CA HIS A 136 -6.11 -4.52 -7.14
C HIS A 136 -7.55 -3.99 -7.17
N ALA A 137 -8.50 -4.78 -6.70
CA ALA A 137 -9.88 -4.37 -6.54
C ALA A 137 -10.09 -3.57 -5.24
N PHE A 138 -11.14 -2.76 -5.20
CA PHE A 138 -11.57 -2.04 -4.00
C PHE A 138 -13.04 -1.65 -4.08
N TRP A 139 -13.60 -1.27 -2.95
CA TRP A 139 -14.91 -0.59 -2.89
C TRP A 139 -14.83 0.65 -2.00
N TRP A 140 -15.71 1.61 -2.30
CA TRP A 140 -15.90 2.78 -1.44
C TRP A 140 -16.87 2.38 -0.32
N PHE A 141 -16.37 2.36 0.91
CA PHE A 141 -17.13 1.93 2.07
C PHE A 141 -17.73 3.13 2.78
N ASP A 142 -19.04 3.32 2.62
CA ASP A 142 -19.84 4.35 3.27
C ASP A 142 -20.59 3.76 4.46
N MET A 143 -19.88 3.64 5.59
CA MET A 143 -20.32 2.85 6.76
C MET A 143 -21.69 3.29 7.31
N TRP A 144 -21.94 4.60 7.31
CA TRP A 144 -23.18 5.14 7.88
C TRP A 144 -24.06 5.87 6.87
N GLY A 145 -23.64 5.90 5.63
CA GLY A 145 -24.31 6.61 4.54
C GLY A 145 -24.02 8.10 4.49
N GLY A 146 -24.03 8.63 3.27
CA GLY A 146 -23.90 10.07 3.02
C GLY A 146 -22.48 10.63 2.94
N TRP A 147 -21.45 9.83 3.15
CA TRP A 147 -20.05 10.29 3.09
C TRP A 147 -19.68 10.84 1.71
N TYR A 148 -20.20 10.22 0.68
CA TYR A 148 -19.93 10.60 -0.72
C TYR A 148 -21.09 11.38 -1.36
N ARG A 149 -22.12 11.78 -0.59
CA ARG A 149 -23.31 12.48 -1.11
C ARG A 149 -23.01 13.94 -1.44
N TYR A 150 -22.11 14.14 -2.40
CA TYR A 150 -21.74 15.44 -2.94
C TYR A 150 -21.55 15.32 -4.46
N PRO A 151 -22.15 16.23 -5.29
CA PRO A 151 -22.10 16.08 -6.75
C PRO A 151 -20.70 15.91 -7.31
N LEU A 152 -19.71 16.67 -6.81
CA LEU A 152 -18.33 16.54 -7.22
C LEU A 152 -17.77 15.15 -6.95
N TYR A 153 -18.02 14.57 -5.76
CA TYR A 153 -17.49 13.23 -5.43
C TYR A 153 -18.15 12.15 -6.29
N MET A 154 -19.46 12.25 -6.53
CA MET A 154 -20.15 11.29 -7.39
C MET A 154 -19.61 11.36 -8.83
N GLN A 155 -19.31 12.55 -9.34
CA GLN A 155 -18.65 12.69 -10.64
C GLN A 155 -17.24 12.07 -10.64
N MET A 156 -16.43 12.37 -9.62
CA MET A 156 -15.11 11.77 -9.47
C MET A 156 -15.16 10.25 -9.46
N LEU A 157 -16.09 9.66 -8.70
CA LEU A 157 -16.24 8.21 -8.64
C LEU A 157 -16.64 7.61 -9.99
N ALA A 158 -17.46 8.32 -10.76
CA ALA A 158 -17.83 7.92 -12.13
C ALA A 158 -16.62 7.97 -13.08
N ASP A 159 -15.84 9.06 -13.02
CA ASP A 159 -14.61 9.22 -13.81
C ASP A 159 -13.58 8.12 -13.45
N PHE A 160 -13.36 7.86 -12.16
CA PHE A 160 -12.47 6.80 -11.68
C PHE A 160 -12.92 5.42 -12.15
N HIS A 161 -14.24 5.16 -12.17
CA HIS A 161 -14.78 3.92 -12.73
C HIS A 161 -14.45 3.77 -14.23
N GLY A 162 -14.55 4.85 -15.02
CA GLY A 162 -14.15 4.87 -16.41
C GLY A 162 -12.66 4.51 -16.59
N ILE A 163 -11.79 5.23 -15.89
CA ILE A 163 -10.34 4.99 -15.93
C ILE A 163 -10.01 3.55 -15.48
N ALA A 164 -10.63 3.07 -14.40
CA ALA A 164 -10.41 1.71 -13.92
C ALA A 164 -10.83 0.65 -14.95
N LYS A 165 -11.97 0.85 -15.62
CA LYS A 165 -12.44 -0.05 -16.69
C LYS A 165 -11.45 -0.10 -17.85
N ASP A 166 -10.96 1.05 -18.31
CA ASP A 166 -9.99 1.14 -19.41
C ASP A 166 -8.65 0.49 -19.02
N SER A 167 -8.26 0.61 -17.75
CA SER A 167 -7.03 0.04 -17.22
C SER A 167 -6.97 -1.49 -17.28
N LEU A 168 -8.12 -2.17 -17.38
CA LEU A 168 -8.18 -3.63 -17.51
C LEU A 168 -7.55 -4.13 -18.83
N GLN A 169 -7.40 -3.26 -19.82
CA GLN A 169 -6.77 -3.55 -21.11
C GLN A 169 -5.29 -3.13 -21.14
N LYS A 170 -4.75 -2.62 -20.04
CA LYS A 170 -3.38 -2.11 -19.95
C LYS A 170 -2.48 -3.06 -19.16
N ASP A 171 -1.18 -3.01 -19.47
CA ASP A 171 -0.17 -3.70 -18.66
C ASP A 171 0.07 -2.91 -17.36
N ARG A 172 -0.40 -3.46 -16.25
CA ARG A 172 -0.23 -2.88 -14.92
C ARG A 172 0.83 -3.61 -14.09
N GLY A 173 1.79 -4.25 -14.77
CA GLY A 173 2.91 -4.90 -14.11
C GLY A 173 3.76 -3.90 -13.32
N SER A 174 4.28 -4.34 -12.15
CA SER A 174 5.17 -3.51 -11.32
C SER A 174 6.47 -3.20 -12.04
N VAL A 175 6.93 -1.95 -11.91
CA VAL A 175 8.25 -1.48 -12.33
C VAL A 175 9.19 -1.24 -11.14
N SER A 176 8.79 -1.63 -9.94
CA SER A 176 9.57 -1.44 -8.72
C SER A 176 10.90 -2.16 -8.81
N GLU A 177 11.96 -1.48 -8.40
CA GLU A 177 13.32 -2.01 -8.28
C GLU A 177 13.72 -2.29 -6.82
N VAL A 178 12.82 -1.99 -5.89
CA VAL A 178 12.97 -2.19 -4.45
C VAL A 178 11.99 -3.23 -3.96
N ALA A 179 12.45 -4.20 -3.17
CA ALA A 179 11.60 -5.12 -2.42
C ALA A 179 11.71 -4.88 -0.92
N VAL A 180 10.58 -4.76 -0.25
CA VAL A 180 10.47 -4.72 1.22
C VAL A 180 10.09 -6.11 1.71
N ILE A 181 10.94 -6.69 2.55
CA ILE A 181 10.77 -8.05 3.08
C ILE A 181 10.35 -8.00 4.54
N VAL A 182 9.36 -8.79 4.90
CA VAL A 182 8.92 -8.98 6.28
C VAL A 182 8.79 -10.47 6.61
N ASP A 183 9.18 -10.85 7.82
CA ASP A 183 8.84 -12.15 8.37
C ASP A 183 7.68 -12.00 9.36
N GLU A 184 6.53 -12.55 9.03
CA GLU A 184 5.35 -12.50 9.89
C GLU A 184 5.60 -13.14 11.27
N LYS A 185 6.51 -14.11 11.36
CA LYS A 185 6.89 -14.77 12.62
C LYS A 185 7.72 -13.87 13.51
N ALA A 186 8.48 -12.94 12.92
CA ALA A 186 9.29 -12.00 13.70
C ALA A 186 8.43 -11.17 14.67
N ASN A 187 7.21 -10.81 14.27
CA ASN A 187 6.26 -10.11 15.15
C ASN A 187 5.85 -10.97 16.37
N CYS A 188 5.83 -12.30 16.23
CA CYS A 188 5.50 -13.20 17.33
C CYS A 188 6.59 -13.32 18.38
N TYR A 189 7.85 -13.11 17.99
CA TYR A 189 9.04 -13.28 18.85
C TYR A 189 9.64 -11.95 19.28
N ALA A 190 9.27 -10.85 18.65
CA ALA A 190 9.78 -9.52 18.97
C ALA A 190 9.40 -9.09 20.41
N ALA A 191 10.24 -8.28 21.02
CA ALA A 191 9.90 -7.57 22.24
C ALA A 191 8.72 -6.62 21.99
N GLU A 192 7.98 -6.32 23.06
CA GLU A 192 6.82 -5.43 23.00
C GLU A 192 7.20 -4.07 22.38
N GLY A 193 6.37 -3.58 21.46
CA GLY A 193 6.60 -2.34 20.73
C GLY A 193 7.51 -2.43 19.51
N ASN A 194 8.40 -3.40 19.41
CA ASN A 194 9.34 -3.52 18.30
C ASN A 194 8.64 -3.77 16.96
N GLY A 195 7.62 -4.61 16.93
CA GLY A 195 6.81 -4.83 15.73
C GLY A 195 6.15 -3.54 15.25
N LYS A 196 5.60 -2.74 16.19
CA LYS A 196 5.04 -1.43 15.86
C LYS A 196 6.10 -0.48 15.29
N ALA A 197 7.22 -0.33 15.96
CA ALA A 197 8.28 0.59 15.54
C ALA A 197 8.84 0.24 14.15
N VAL A 198 9.09 -1.07 13.90
CA VAL A 198 9.73 -1.53 12.67
C VAL A 198 8.73 -1.77 11.54
N CYS A 199 7.63 -2.49 11.78
CA CYS A 199 6.71 -2.88 10.70
C CYS A 199 5.60 -1.86 10.48
N TYR A 200 5.10 -1.20 11.52
CA TYR A 200 4.01 -0.25 11.39
C TYR A 200 4.51 1.17 11.07
N ASP A 201 5.37 1.75 11.92
CA ASP A 201 5.75 3.17 11.80
C ASP A 201 6.66 3.45 10.59
N THR A 202 7.58 2.54 10.23
CA THR A 202 8.50 2.71 9.09
C THR A 202 7.78 2.84 7.74
N ARG A 203 6.55 2.33 7.61
CA ARG A 203 5.78 2.47 6.37
C ARG A 203 5.49 3.93 5.97
N LYS A 204 5.49 4.85 6.95
CA LYS A 204 5.34 6.30 6.67
C LYS A 204 6.50 6.79 5.83
N THR A 205 7.71 6.47 6.26
CA THR A 205 8.95 6.89 5.59
C THR A 205 9.15 6.18 4.26
N LEU A 206 8.89 4.87 4.20
CA LEU A 206 8.91 4.10 2.95
C LEU A 206 7.96 4.70 1.91
N GLY A 207 6.76 5.11 2.32
CA GLY A 207 5.73 5.62 1.41
C GLY A 207 6.06 6.95 0.75
N ILE A 208 6.99 7.73 1.28
CA ILE A 208 7.39 9.05 0.75
C ILE A 208 8.84 9.10 0.25
N MET A 209 9.49 7.95 0.11
CA MET A 209 10.91 7.91 -0.31
C MET A 209 11.14 8.23 -1.80
N GLY A 210 10.08 8.55 -2.58
CA GLY A 210 10.22 9.02 -3.95
C GLY A 210 10.46 7.92 -5.01
N THR A 211 10.38 6.64 -4.64
CA THR A 211 10.42 5.50 -5.57
C THR A 211 9.44 4.42 -5.15
N PRO A 212 8.82 3.68 -6.10
CA PRO A 212 7.93 2.59 -5.77
C PRO A 212 8.69 1.39 -5.19
N PHE A 213 8.00 0.60 -4.39
CA PHE A 213 8.49 -0.68 -3.87
C PHE A 213 7.39 -1.73 -3.86
N ASP A 214 7.80 -2.98 -3.99
CA ASP A 214 6.93 -4.14 -3.79
C ASP A 214 7.19 -4.75 -2.41
N SER A 215 6.20 -5.40 -1.80
CA SER A 215 6.31 -5.95 -0.44
C SER A 215 6.03 -7.45 -0.39
N TYR A 216 6.91 -8.19 0.28
CA TYR A 216 6.88 -9.64 0.33
C TYR A 216 7.09 -10.23 1.71
N LEU A 217 6.51 -11.40 1.94
CA LEU A 217 6.91 -12.29 3.02
C LEU A 217 8.31 -12.86 2.75
N CYS A 218 9.06 -13.12 3.80
CA CYS A 218 10.40 -13.70 3.69
C CYS A 218 10.43 -15.10 3.04
N GLU A 219 9.32 -15.83 3.07
CA GLU A 219 9.15 -17.10 2.40
C GLU A 219 9.22 -16.99 0.87
N ASP A 220 8.91 -15.82 0.32
CA ASP A 220 8.95 -15.57 -1.12
C ASP A 220 10.33 -15.17 -1.66
N TYR A 221 11.29 -14.89 -0.78
CA TYR A 221 12.60 -14.33 -1.12
C TYR A 221 13.31 -15.09 -2.24
N GLU A 222 13.39 -16.42 -2.15
CA GLU A 222 14.08 -17.25 -3.15
C GLU A 222 13.56 -17.08 -4.58
N ALA A 223 12.27 -16.79 -4.71
CA ALA A 223 11.64 -16.62 -6.01
C ALA A 223 11.75 -15.21 -6.57
N ILE A 224 12.22 -14.25 -5.79
CA ILE A 224 12.29 -12.83 -6.18
C ILE A 224 13.69 -12.23 -6.09
N LYS A 225 14.66 -12.92 -5.50
CA LYS A 225 16.00 -12.39 -5.17
C LYS A 225 16.76 -11.81 -6.37
N ASP A 226 16.53 -12.33 -7.57
CA ASP A 226 17.21 -11.87 -8.79
C ASP A 226 16.43 -10.77 -9.53
N ARG A 227 15.26 -10.34 -9.01
CA ARG A 227 14.40 -9.36 -9.68
C ARG A 227 14.67 -7.93 -9.26
N TYR A 228 15.11 -7.71 -8.02
CA TYR A 228 15.22 -6.39 -7.42
C TYR A 228 16.67 -5.96 -7.25
N LYS A 229 16.92 -4.65 -7.42
CA LYS A 229 18.23 -4.05 -7.19
C LYS A 229 18.52 -3.82 -5.70
N ALA A 230 17.47 -3.56 -4.92
CA ALA A 230 17.57 -3.24 -3.51
C ALA A 230 16.56 -4.03 -2.67
N PHE A 231 17.00 -4.51 -1.51
CA PHE A 231 16.16 -5.17 -0.52
C PHE A 231 16.19 -4.41 0.80
N ILE A 232 15.03 -4.11 1.35
CA ILE A 232 14.83 -3.52 2.66
C ILE A 232 14.15 -4.57 3.53
N VAL A 233 14.82 -5.00 4.60
CA VAL A 233 14.34 -6.07 5.49
C VAL A 233 13.81 -5.44 6.77
N LEU A 234 12.53 -5.62 7.06
CA LEU A 234 11.91 -5.19 8.32
C LEU A 234 12.09 -6.30 9.36
N ALA A 235 12.96 -6.09 10.32
CA ALA A 235 13.38 -7.09 11.32
C ALA A 235 13.07 -6.60 12.75
N PRO A 236 11.83 -6.71 13.25
CA PRO A 236 11.52 -6.40 14.66
C PRO A 236 12.26 -7.35 15.62
N CYS A 237 12.64 -8.52 15.14
CA CYS A 237 13.68 -9.40 15.67
C CYS A 237 14.27 -10.24 14.55
N LEU A 238 15.46 -10.78 14.72
CA LEU A 238 16.11 -11.64 13.73
C LEU A 238 15.65 -13.09 13.91
N THR A 239 14.87 -13.58 12.97
CA THR A 239 14.50 -14.99 12.87
C THR A 239 15.55 -15.78 12.07
N PRO A 240 15.59 -17.11 12.15
CA PRO A 240 16.50 -17.91 11.33
C PRO A 240 16.33 -17.67 9.83
N LYS A 241 15.09 -17.43 9.37
CA LYS A 241 14.82 -17.14 7.95
C LYS A 241 15.38 -15.78 7.53
N LEU A 242 15.22 -14.75 8.34
CA LEU A 242 15.84 -13.44 8.07
C LEU A 242 17.35 -13.51 8.12
N GLN A 243 17.94 -14.24 9.08
CA GLN A 243 19.39 -14.46 9.14
C GLN A 243 19.93 -15.15 7.88
N GLN A 244 19.21 -16.14 7.36
CA GLN A 244 19.54 -16.78 6.07
C GLN A 244 19.57 -15.75 4.94
N ILE A 245 18.51 -14.96 4.77
CA ILE A 245 18.42 -13.92 3.73
C ILE A 245 19.59 -12.93 3.82
N LEU A 246 19.92 -12.48 5.02
CA LEU A 246 21.01 -11.53 5.24
C LEU A 246 22.40 -12.14 4.99
N THR A 247 22.55 -13.44 5.17
CA THR A 247 23.77 -14.16 4.83
C THR A 247 23.93 -14.28 3.32
N GLU A 248 22.85 -14.55 2.61
CA GLU A 248 22.82 -14.68 1.14
C GLU A 248 22.93 -13.32 0.43
N ASN A 249 22.38 -12.28 1.04
CA ASN A 249 22.41 -10.90 0.52
C ASN A 249 22.84 -9.91 1.61
N PRO A 250 24.15 -9.80 1.89
CA PRO A 250 24.66 -8.92 2.94
C PRO A 250 24.46 -7.41 2.63
N ASP A 251 24.13 -7.08 1.41
CA ASP A 251 23.91 -5.71 0.94
C ASP A 251 22.48 -5.20 1.20
N CYS A 252 21.63 -5.97 1.88
CA CYS A 252 20.30 -5.54 2.30
C CYS A 252 20.38 -4.39 3.32
N LEU A 253 19.45 -3.44 3.23
CA LEU A 253 19.19 -2.51 4.33
C LEU A 253 18.32 -3.21 5.36
N VAL A 254 18.81 -3.38 6.57
CA VAL A 254 18.05 -4.00 7.65
C VAL A 254 17.53 -2.92 8.60
N ILE A 255 16.22 -2.87 8.76
CA ILE A 255 15.57 -1.97 9.70
C ILE A 255 15.20 -2.77 10.95
N THR A 256 15.82 -2.40 12.06
CA THR A 256 15.67 -3.01 13.38
C THR A 256 15.11 -1.98 14.38
N PRO A 257 14.78 -2.37 15.61
CA PRO A 257 14.35 -1.40 16.63
C PRO A 257 15.36 -0.28 16.91
N GLU A 258 16.66 -0.56 16.69
CA GLU A 258 17.76 0.39 16.95
C GLU A 258 17.84 1.49 15.90
N ASN A 259 17.44 1.21 14.65
CA ASN A 259 17.48 2.16 13.53
C ASN A 259 16.13 2.44 12.86
N CYS A 260 15.01 2.05 13.49
CA CYS A 260 13.66 2.21 12.93
C CYS A 260 13.20 3.68 12.70
N LYS A 261 13.97 4.65 13.22
CA LYS A 261 13.76 6.09 12.95
C LYS A 261 14.44 6.56 11.66
N ILE A 262 14.71 5.64 10.74
CA ILE A 262 15.30 5.94 9.44
C ILE A 262 14.48 7.00 8.70
N THR A 263 15.17 7.94 8.07
CA THR A 263 14.58 9.02 7.29
C THR A 263 14.36 8.61 5.83
N SER A 264 13.48 9.33 5.12
CA SER A 264 13.27 9.13 3.68
C SER A 264 14.55 9.40 2.87
N GLU A 265 15.41 10.34 3.31
CA GLU A 265 16.68 10.61 2.67
C GLU A 265 17.72 9.47 2.85
N GLU A 266 17.76 8.85 4.03
CA GLU A 266 18.59 7.67 4.23
C GLU A 266 18.13 6.50 3.35
N LEU A 267 16.81 6.32 3.19
CA LEU A 267 16.26 5.33 2.26
C LEU A 267 16.62 5.64 0.80
N ARG A 268 16.50 6.90 0.36
CA ARG A 268 16.95 7.33 -0.99
C ARG A 268 18.44 7.10 -1.18
N SER A 269 19.26 7.46 -0.21
CA SER A 269 20.71 7.23 -0.23
C SER A 269 21.04 5.76 -0.42
N PHE A 270 20.37 4.88 0.31
CA PHE A 270 20.50 3.44 0.11
C PHE A 270 20.08 3.03 -1.32
N CYS A 271 18.90 3.45 -1.77
CA CYS A 271 18.41 3.15 -3.12
C CYS A 271 19.39 3.60 -4.21
N ARG A 272 19.93 4.84 -4.12
CA ARG A 272 20.95 5.35 -5.04
C ARG A 272 22.22 4.48 -5.04
N SER A 273 22.68 4.05 -3.88
CA SER A 273 23.88 3.19 -3.76
C SER A 273 23.70 1.83 -4.45
N ARG A 274 22.44 1.40 -4.64
CA ARG A 274 22.06 0.15 -5.32
C ARG A 274 21.67 0.36 -6.80
N GLY A 275 21.80 1.59 -7.32
CA GLY A 275 21.42 1.91 -8.71
C GLY A 275 19.91 1.86 -8.97
N VAL A 276 19.09 2.05 -7.93
CA VAL A 276 17.63 2.17 -8.06
C VAL A 276 17.29 3.52 -8.67
N HIS A 277 16.34 3.53 -9.61
CA HIS A 277 15.80 4.76 -10.15
C HIS A 277 14.91 5.47 -9.12
N LEU A 278 15.25 6.72 -8.80
CA LEU A 278 14.41 7.58 -7.96
C LEU A 278 13.57 8.48 -8.86
N TYR A 279 12.26 8.36 -8.74
CA TYR A 279 11.32 9.25 -9.43
C TYR A 279 11.26 10.63 -8.78
N SER A 280 11.60 10.75 -7.50
CA SER A 280 11.75 12.03 -6.80
C SER A 280 12.91 11.96 -5.80
N GLU A 281 13.75 12.99 -5.82
CA GLU A 281 14.83 13.21 -4.83
C GLU A 281 14.32 13.93 -3.57
N LYS A 282 13.03 14.28 -3.54
CA LYS A 282 12.33 14.87 -2.39
C LYS A 282 11.27 13.92 -1.85
N ASP A 283 10.77 14.24 -0.67
CA ASP A 283 9.64 13.54 -0.12
C ASP A 283 8.42 13.69 -1.01
N ALA A 284 7.98 12.59 -1.59
CA ALA A 284 6.79 12.50 -2.44
C ALA A 284 6.22 11.10 -2.40
N VAL A 285 4.90 10.98 -2.48
CA VAL A 285 4.27 9.69 -2.74
C VAL A 285 4.30 9.44 -4.24
N VAL A 286 5.01 8.40 -4.64
CA VAL A 286 5.14 8.00 -6.04
C VAL A 286 4.66 6.57 -6.20
N TYR A 287 3.59 6.40 -6.96
CA TYR A 287 3.14 5.09 -7.42
C TYR A 287 3.40 4.97 -8.92
N VAL A 288 4.00 3.88 -9.35
CA VAL A 288 4.30 3.65 -10.76
C VAL A 288 4.11 2.18 -11.11
N ASN A 289 3.49 1.95 -12.26
CA ASN A 289 3.52 0.66 -12.95
C ASN A 289 3.81 0.89 -14.44
N ARG A 290 3.76 -0.14 -15.26
CA ARG A 290 4.10 -0.02 -16.69
C ARG A 290 3.21 0.94 -17.49
N SER A 291 2.00 1.24 -17.03
CA SER A 291 1.03 2.07 -17.75
C SER A 291 0.68 3.38 -17.07
N TYR A 292 0.94 3.51 -15.77
CA TYR A 292 0.49 4.66 -15.00
C TYR A 292 1.55 5.15 -14.02
N LEU A 293 1.55 6.47 -13.81
CA LEU A 293 2.31 7.14 -12.76
C LEU A 293 1.37 8.05 -11.97
N PHE A 294 1.49 8.03 -10.66
CA PHE A 294 0.85 8.97 -9.76
C PHE A 294 1.89 9.64 -8.88
N LEU A 295 1.90 10.95 -8.91
CA LEU A 295 2.69 11.81 -8.03
C LEU A 295 1.75 12.50 -7.04
N HIS A 296 2.05 12.39 -5.73
CA HIS A 296 1.36 13.17 -4.71
C HIS A 296 2.37 13.96 -3.90
N THR A 297 2.16 15.28 -3.86
CA THR A 297 3.08 16.22 -3.24
C THR A 297 2.97 16.22 -1.72
N VAL A 298 4.09 16.26 -1.03
CA VAL A 298 4.19 16.35 0.43
C VAL A 298 4.48 17.77 0.91
N SER A 299 5.09 18.59 0.05
CA SER A 299 5.43 19.99 0.31
C SER A 299 5.12 20.88 -0.90
N ASP A 300 5.01 22.18 -0.68
CA ASP A 300 4.90 23.17 -1.77
C ASP A 300 6.20 23.25 -2.56
N GLY A 301 6.11 23.54 -3.85
CA GLY A 301 7.25 23.80 -4.71
C GLY A 301 7.22 23.10 -6.06
N PRO A 302 8.29 23.22 -6.87
CA PRO A 302 8.36 22.52 -8.15
C PRO A 302 8.33 21.02 -7.95
N ALA A 303 7.67 20.31 -8.88
CA ALA A 303 7.77 18.86 -8.96
C ALA A 303 9.24 18.50 -9.19
N ASP A 304 9.69 17.55 -8.40
CA ASP A 304 11.00 16.94 -8.55
C ASP A 304 10.78 15.54 -9.14
N LEU A 305 10.31 15.50 -10.39
CA LEU A 305 9.97 14.25 -11.07
C LEU A 305 11.01 13.90 -12.12
N HIS A 306 11.70 12.79 -11.91
CA HIS A 306 12.71 12.23 -12.79
C HIS A 306 12.15 10.99 -13.49
N LEU A 307 11.96 11.07 -14.79
CA LEU A 307 11.46 9.95 -15.58
C LEU A 307 12.62 9.14 -16.19
N PRO A 308 12.45 7.83 -16.35
CA PRO A 308 13.36 7.04 -17.15
C PRO A 308 13.44 7.56 -18.59
N GLU A 309 14.58 7.34 -19.25
CA GLU A 309 14.80 7.79 -20.63
C GLU A 309 13.70 7.26 -21.57
N GLY A 310 13.17 8.15 -22.41
CA GLY A 310 12.14 7.84 -23.40
C GLY A 310 10.71 7.77 -22.86
N VAL A 311 10.50 7.85 -21.55
CA VAL A 311 9.15 7.86 -20.94
C VAL A 311 8.52 9.24 -21.10
N ARG A 312 7.27 9.26 -21.57
CA ARG A 312 6.41 10.45 -21.63
C ARG A 312 5.17 10.24 -20.80
N LEU A 313 4.65 11.33 -20.26
CA LEU A 313 3.46 11.31 -19.43
C LEU A 313 2.32 12.09 -20.09
N ARG A 314 1.14 11.50 -20.09
CA ARG A 314 -0.13 12.17 -20.44
C ARG A 314 -1.02 12.21 -19.21
N GLN A 315 -1.31 13.42 -18.72
CA GLN A 315 -2.22 13.56 -17.58
C GLN A 315 -3.62 13.07 -17.96
N ILE A 316 -4.21 12.21 -17.15
CA ILE A 316 -5.51 11.57 -17.43
C ILE A 316 -6.62 11.97 -16.45
N TYR A 317 -6.29 12.71 -15.38
CA TYR A 317 -7.25 13.18 -14.42
C TYR A 317 -6.83 14.51 -13.78
N GLY A 318 -7.80 15.42 -13.55
CA GLY A 318 -7.60 16.76 -13.00
C GLY A 318 -7.32 17.81 -14.09
N ASP A 319 -7.18 19.07 -13.66
CA ASP A 319 -6.82 20.16 -14.56
C ASP A 319 -5.40 19.97 -15.09
N PRO A 320 -5.15 20.22 -16.40
CA PRO A 320 -3.82 20.08 -16.96
C PRO A 320 -2.79 20.96 -16.26
N VAL A 321 -1.68 20.36 -15.89
CA VAL A 321 -0.57 21.01 -15.18
C VAL A 321 0.74 20.70 -15.92
N ASP A 322 1.52 21.73 -16.17
CA ASP A 322 2.92 21.60 -16.59
C ASP A 322 3.77 21.37 -15.31
N ILE A 323 3.97 20.10 -14.96
CA ILE A 323 4.67 19.72 -13.73
C ILE A 323 6.14 20.14 -13.70
N GLU A 324 6.76 20.39 -14.87
CA GLU A 324 8.16 20.82 -14.97
C GLU A 324 8.32 22.32 -14.68
N LYS A 325 7.30 23.12 -14.97
CA LYS A 325 7.36 24.58 -14.89
C LYS A 325 6.58 25.18 -13.74
N THR A 326 5.58 24.46 -13.22
CA THR A 326 4.65 25.01 -12.24
C THR A 326 5.09 24.60 -10.82
N GLY A 327 5.10 25.56 -9.90
CA GLY A 327 5.16 25.25 -8.47
C GLY A 327 3.86 24.53 -8.05
N LEU A 328 3.99 23.31 -7.54
CA LEU A 328 2.86 22.51 -7.13
C LEU A 328 2.51 22.78 -5.66
N PRO A 329 1.22 22.93 -5.31
CA PRO A 329 0.79 22.95 -3.92
C PRO A 329 1.07 21.61 -3.24
N LYS A 330 1.31 21.64 -1.93
CA LYS A 330 1.37 20.42 -1.13
C LYS A 330 0.02 19.72 -1.08
N TYR A 331 0.06 18.42 -0.95
CA TYR A 331 -1.11 17.54 -0.81
C TYR A 331 -1.98 17.44 -2.06
N GLU A 332 -1.43 17.71 -3.23
CA GLU A 332 -2.11 17.48 -4.51
C GLU A 332 -1.61 16.22 -5.19
N GLY A 333 -2.54 15.54 -5.87
CA GLY A 333 -2.29 14.31 -6.59
C GLY A 333 -2.46 14.48 -8.10
N TYR A 334 -1.51 13.98 -8.88
CA TYR A 334 -1.47 14.06 -10.34
C TYR A 334 -1.36 12.66 -10.92
N LEU A 335 -2.34 12.28 -11.74
CA LEU A 335 -2.41 10.95 -12.34
C LEU A 335 -2.12 11.02 -13.84
N PHE A 336 -1.16 10.22 -14.26
CA PHE A 336 -0.68 10.16 -15.63
C PHE A 336 -0.76 8.75 -16.19
N GLU A 337 -0.98 8.66 -17.49
CA GLU A 337 -0.69 7.49 -18.31
C GLU A 337 0.72 7.61 -18.87
N ILE A 338 1.45 6.51 -18.92
CA ILE A 338 2.80 6.39 -19.49
C ILE A 338 2.65 6.05 -20.97
N GLU A 339 3.30 6.86 -21.86
CA GLU A 339 3.33 6.71 -23.31
C GLU A 339 4.69 6.29 -23.83
#